data_d60f90c4b221c7748c8f66da140afc36
#
_entry.id   d60f90c4b221c7748c8f66da140afc36
#
_cell.length_a   1.000
_cell.length_b   1.000
_cell.length_c   1.000
_cell.angle_alpha   90.00
_cell.angle_beta   90.00
_cell.angle_gamma   90.00
#
_symmetry.space_group_name_H-M   'P 1'
#
loop_
_entity.id
_entity.type
_entity.pdbx_description
1 polymer ?
#
loop_
_entity_poly.entity_id
_entity_poly.type
_entity_poly.pdbx_seq_one_letter_code
_entity_poly.pdbx_strand_id
1 'polypeptide(L)'
;PELMVEYKLPVIMENPDGTPRGKGGLQPDEACEFAKLLEGAGIDMIQVAQANHTGNMGDTIPPMGAMPYNWTLPVAERVKALVSVPVATVGRVVSVEAGEKILEDGAADIIAYGRSLMCDPDIALKAATGEPIRECLNCNKGCVDAIQNRKYISCVLNAENGDEATIAIKPGEGDKKIA
;
A
#
# COMPACT_ATOMS: atom_id res chain seq x y z
N PRO A 1 27.57 -7.41 7.58
CA PRO A 1 26.51 -6.60 7.00
C PRO A 1 25.56 -6.24 8.13
N GLU A 2 25.30 -4.96 8.27
CA GLU A 2 24.34 -4.48 9.24
C GLU A 2 22.93 -4.78 8.70
N LEU A 3 22.10 -5.36 9.54
CA LEU A 3 20.71 -5.64 9.20
C LEU A 3 19.90 -4.33 9.36
N MET A 4 19.24 -3.90 8.30
CA MET A 4 18.27 -2.81 8.38
C MET A 4 16.98 -3.32 9.02
N VAL A 5 16.51 -2.62 10.06
CA VAL A 5 15.30 -2.99 10.79
C VAL A 5 14.19 -1.98 10.50
N GLU A 6 13.18 -2.43 9.77
CA GLU A 6 11.95 -1.70 9.54
C GLU A 6 10.90 -2.06 10.60
N TYR A 7 10.24 -1.05 11.17
CA TYR A 7 9.10 -1.25 12.05
C TYR A 7 7.79 -0.84 11.38
N LYS A 8 6.87 -1.79 11.25
CA LYS A 8 5.52 -1.51 10.76
C LYS A 8 4.65 -1.02 11.92
N LEU A 9 4.41 0.29 11.95
CA LEU A 9 3.67 0.99 13.00
C LEU A 9 2.15 0.82 12.80
N PRO A 10 1.45 0.07 13.69
CA PRO A 10 0.03 -0.20 13.54
C PRO A 10 -0.79 0.95 14.13
N VAL A 11 -1.41 1.76 13.30
CA VAL A 11 -2.22 2.92 13.73
C VAL A 11 -3.69 2.68 13.44
N ILE A 12 -4.57 3.08 14.34
CA ILE A 12 -6.01 3.15 14.10
C ILE A 12 -6.28 4.45 13.35
N MET A 13 -6.54 4.34 12.04
CA MET A 13 -6.91 5.48 11.22
C MET A 13 -8.38 5.86 11.46
N GLU A 14 -8.78 7.01 10.95
CA GLU A 14 -10.15 7.49 11.02
C GLU A 14 -10.91 7.17 9.71
N ASN A 15 -12.19 6.86 9.86
CA ASN A 15 -13.14 6.82 8.76
C ASN A 15 -13.46 8.25 8.29
N PRO A 16 -14.05 8.46 7.09
CA PRO A 16 -14.43 9.79 6.61
C PRO A 16 -15.39 10.56 7.52
N ASP A 17 -16.10 9.88 8.41
CA ASP A 17 -16.99 10.46 9.42
C ASP A 17 -16.29 10.77 10.76
N GLY A 18 -14.97 10.58 10.84
CA GLY A 18 -14.17 10.82 12.04
C GLY A 18 -14.22 9.69 13.07
N THR A 19 -14.92 8.60 12.81
CA THR A 19 -14.95 7.45 13.72
C THR A 19 -13.69 6.59 13.57
N PRO A 20 -13.17 5.96 14.65
CA PRO A 20 -12.03 5.08 14.57
C PRO A 20 -12.27 3.88 13.64
N ARG A 21 -11.27 3.57 12.77
CA ARG A 21 -11.33 2.44 11.88
C ARG A 21 -10.64 1.22 12.49
N GLY A 22 -11.42 0.30 13.02
CA GLY A 22 -10.89 -0.93 13.63
C GLY A 22 -10.57 -0.76 15.11
N LYS A 23 -9.77 -1.66 15.66
CA LYS A 23 -9.43 -1.75 17.09
C LYS A 23 -7.98 -2.24 17.27
N GLY A 24 -7.37 -1.98 18.47
CA GLY A 24 -6.10 -2.58 18.96
C GLY A 24 -4.84 -2.22 18.20
N GLY A 25 -4.83 -1.07 17.59
CA GLY A 25 -3.63 -0.36 17.22
C GLY A 25 -3.44 0.85 18.12
N LEU A 26 -2.44 1.63 17.84
CA LEU A 26 -2.18 2.90 18.50
C LEU A 26 -3.12 3.97 17.94
N GLN A 27 -3.59 4.85 18.80
CA GLN A 27 -4.21 6.09 18.33
C GLN A 27 -3.16 6.97 17.63
N PRO A 28 -3.52 7.87 16.73
CA PRO A 28 -2.55 8.69 15.99
C PRO A 28 -1.55 9.42 16.88
N ASP A 29 -1.99 9.97 18.02
CA ASP A 29 -1.11 10.66 18.95
C ASP A 29 -0.15 9.69 19.67
N GLU A 30 -0.65 8.54 20.09
CA GLU A 30 0.18 7.47 20.69
C GLU A 30 1.21 6.94 19.68
N ALA A 31 0.83 6.80 18.42
CA ALA A 31 1.73 6.37 17.35
C ALA A 31 2.88 7.38 17.13
N CYS A 32 2.58 8.67 17.19
CA CYS A 32 3.58 9.73 17.12
C CYS A 32 4.60 9.66 18.27
N GLU A 33 4.14 9.48 19.49
CA GLU A 33 5.05 9.33 20.64
C GLU A 33 5.83 8.01 20.57
N PHE A 34 5.19 6.92 20.16
CA PHE A 34 5.86 5.64 20.02
C PHE A 34 6.91 5.64 18.91
N ALA A 35 6.70 6.39 17.84
CA ALA A 35 7.69 6.55 16.76
C ALA A 35 9.01 7.13 17.26
N LYS A 36 8.96 8.14 18.16
CA LYS A 36 10.17 8.69 18.79
C LYS A 36 10.91 7.66 19.66
N LEU A 37 10.17 6.81 20.37
CA LEU A 37 10.77 5.75 21.17
C LEU A 37 11.43 4.68 20.29
N LEU A 38 10.82 4.35 19.16
CA LEU A 38 11.37 3.42 18.18
C LEU A 38 12.68 3.94 17.57
N GLU A 39 12.72 5.21 17.17
CA GLU A 39 13.94 5.85 16.71
C GLU A 39 15.03 5.83 17.79
N GLY A 40 14.69 6.19 19.04
CA GLY A 40 15.61 6.12 20.17
C GLY A 40 16.10 4.71 20.49
N ALA A 41 15.36 3.68 20.11
CA ALA A 41 15.74 2.27 20.21
C ALA A 41 16.63 1.77 19.06
N GLY A 42 16.86 2.59 18.02
CA GLY A 42 17.73 2.28 16.90
C GLY A 42 17.03 1.57 15.73
N ILE A 43 15.75 1.83 15.50
CA ILE A 43 15.05 1.41 14.30
C ILE A 43 15.54 2.25 13.10
N ASP A 44 15.74 1.61 11.96
CA ASP A 44 16.27 2.26 10.75
C ASP A 44 15.18 2.88 9.86
N MET A 45 13.93 2.38 9.95
CA MET A 45 12.80 2.86 9.14
C MET A 45 11.46 2.56 9.82
N ILE A 46 10.47 3.42 9.62
CA ILE A 46 9.11 3.24 10.11
C ILE A 46 8.13 3.22 8.94
N GLN A 47 7.31 2.16 8.82
CA GLN A 47 6.18 2.11 7.90
C GLN A 47 4.88 2.35 8.65
N VAL A 48 4.20 3.45 8.36
CA VAL A 48 2.88 3.75 8.94
C VAL A 48 1.80 2.96 8.19
N ALA A 49 1.03 2.15 8.92
CA ALA A 49 0.01 1.29 8.36
C ALA A 49 -1.23 1.20 9.25
N GLN A 50 -2.38 0.88 8.65
CA GLN A 50 -3.59 0.58 9.40
C GLN A 50 -3.42 -0.65 10.28
N ALA A 51 -3.81 -0.54 11.53
CA ALA A 51 -3.90 -1.67 12.45
C ALA A 51 -4.95 -2.70 11.99
N ASN A 52 -4.63 -3.98 12.11
CA ASN A 52 -5.57 -5.06 11.80
C ASN A 52 -5.53 -6.15 12.86
N HIS A 53 -6.46 -6.08 13.82
CA HIS A 53 -6.63 -7.18 14.76
C HIS A 53 -8.09 -7.59 14.90
N THR A 54 -8.97 -7.02 14.10
CA THR A 54 -10.38 -7.45 13.99
C THR A 54 -10.51 -8.73 13.16
N GLY A 55 -9.46 -9.10 12.42
CA GLY A 55 -9.52 -10.19 11.44
C GLY A 55 -10.24 -9.85 10.14
N ASN A 56 -10.80 -8.65 10.04
CA ASN A 56 -11.44 -8.18 8.82
C ASN A 56 -10.42 -7.44 7.94
N MET A 57 -10.02 -8.06 6.85
CA MET A 57 -9.08 -7.46 5.89
C MET A 57 -9.62 -6.19 5.24
N GLY A 58 -10.94 -6.01 5.16
CA GLY A 58 -11.56 -4.80 4.65
C GLY A 58 -11.28 -3.54 5.50
N ASP A 59 -10.97 -3.71 6.78
CA ASP A 59 -10.56 -2.59 7.64
C ASP A 59 -9.16 -2.08 7.30
N THR A 60 -8.25 -3.00 6.97
CA THR A 60 -6.85 -2.70 6.62
C THR A 60 -6.66 -2.39 5.14
N ILE A 61 -7.38 -3.11 4.28
CA ILE A 61 -7.25 -3.01 2.82
C ILE A 61 -8.65 -2.71 2.24
N PRO A 62 -9.13 -1.47 2.37
CA PRO A 62 -10.48 -1.11 1.97
C PRO A 62 -10.69 -1.28 0.45
N PRO A 63 -11.89 -1.74 0.02
CA PRO A 63 -12.27 -1.77 -1.38
C PRO A 63 -12.47 -0.36 -1.94
N MET A 64 -12.69 -0.27 -3.27
CA MET A 64 -13.03 0.99 -3.93
C MET A 64 -14.28 1.62 -3.27
N GLY A 65 -14.26 2.94 -3.15
CA GLY A 65 -15.37 3.70 -2.56
C GLY A 65 -15.47 3.69 -1.03
N ALA A 66 -14.74 2.80 -0.34
CA ALA A 66 -14.82 2.70 1.12
C ALA A 66 -13.98 3.76 1.87
N MET A 67 -12.84 4.13 1.30
CA MET A 67 -11.91 5.11 1.87
C MET A 67 -11.33 5.99 0.75
N PRO A 68 -10.90 7.22 1.04
CA PRO A 68 -10.19 8.06 0.08
C PRO A 68 -8.85 7.44 -0.33
N TYR A 69 -8.25 7.95 -1.41
CA TYR A 69 -6.87 7.63 -1.76
C TYR A 69 -5.93 8.21 -0.70
N ASN A 70 -4.79 7.54 -0.49
CA ASN A 70 -3.73 7.98 0.44
C ASN A 70 -4.23 8.21 1.89
N TRP A 71 -5.25 7.48 2.31
CA TRP A 71 -5.97 7.68 3.58
C TRP A 71 -5.10 7.49 4.84
N THR A 72 -3.94 6.84 4.72
CA THR A 72 -2.97 6.69 5.81
C THR A 72 -1.95 7.83 5.88
N LEU A 73 -1.86 8.63 4.82
CA LEU A 73 -0.86 9.68 4.66
C LEU A 73 -0.88 10.74 5.77
N PRO A 74 -2.04 11.23 6.26
CA PRO A 74 -2.05 12.24 7.31
C PRO A 74 -1.31 11.83 8.59
N VAL A 75 -1.33 10.53 8.93
CA VAL A 75 -0.58 10.03 10.10
C VAL A 75 0.89 9.82 9.75
N ALA A 76 1.22 9.34 8.56
CA ALA A 76 2.62 9.21 8.12
C ALA A 76 3.34 10.56 8.11
N GLU A 77 2.69 11.61 7.62
CA GLU A 77 3.19 12.99 7.63
C GLU A 77 3.47 13.51 9.04
N ARG A 78 2.56 13.25 9.97
CA ARG A 78 2.74 13.60 11.41
C ARG A 78 3.92 12.85 12.03
N VAL A 79 4.06 11.55 11.75
CA VAL A 79 5.19 10.75 12.24
C VAL A 79 6.50 11.28 11.66
N LYS A 80 6.54 11.51 10.33
CA LYS A 80 7.73 12.05 9.64
C LYS A 80 8.20 13.38 10.21
N ALA A 81 7.29 14.25 10.62
CA ALA A 81 7.63 15.53 11.23
C ALA A 81 8.32 15.40 12.61
N LEU A 82 8.33 14.21 13.21
CA LEU A 82 8.80 13.96 14.59
C LEU A 82 10.03 13.06 14.67
N VAL A 83 10.40 12.39 13.59
CA VAL A 83 11.55 11.47 13.53
C VAL A 83 12.48 11.83 12.37
N SER A 84 13.74 11.40 12.45
CA SER A 84 14.75 11.59 11.40
C SER A 84 14.95 10.35 10.54
N VAL A 85 14.52 9.17 11.00
CA VAL A 85 14.53 7.94 10.21
C VAL A 85 13.52 8.02 9.07
N PRO A 86 13.76 7.36 7.92
CA PRO A 86 12.82 7.33 6.82
C PRO A 86 11.43 6.82 7.23
N VAL A 87 10.39 7.49 6.73
CA VAL A 87 9.00 7.10 6.97
C VAL A 87 8.33 6.67 5.66
N ALA A 88 7.83 5.45 5.67
CA ALA A 88 7.05 4.90 4.56
C ALA A 88 5.55 5.03 4.83
N THR A 89 4.78 5.31 3.77
CA THR A 89 3.31 5.26 3.79
C THR A 89 2.77 4.15 2.90
N VAL A 90 1.67 3.52 3.31
CA VAL A 90 0.94 2.50 2.56
C VAL A 90 -0.55 2.69 2.76
N GLY A 91 -1.32 2.80 1.70
CA GLY A 91 -2.77 2.92 1.82
C GLY A 91 -3.44 3.56 0.60
N ARG A 92 -3.72 2.76 -0.42
CA ARG A 92 -4.38 3.20 -1.67
C ARG A 92 -3.60 4.27 -2.44
N VAL A 93 -2.29 4.24 -2.41
CA VAL A 93 -1.47 4.88 -3.43
C VAL A 93 -1.55 3.99 -4.67
N VAL A 94 -2.20 4.45 -5.73
CA VAL A 94 -2.57 3.59 -6.88
C VAL A 94 -1.78 3.92 -8.14
N SER A 95 -1.28 5.15 -8.28
CA SER A 95 -0.46 5.55 -9.42
C SER A 95 0.92 6.02 -8.97
N VAL A 96 1.85 6.05 -9.91
CA VAL A 96 3.20 6.55 -9.69
C VAL A 96 3.18 8.05 -9.45
N GLU A 97 2.38 8.79 -10.22
CA GLU A 97 2.25 10.25 -10.10
C GLU A 97 1.75 10.65 -8.71
N ALA A 98 0.80 9.89 -8.15
CA ALA A 98 0.34 10.13 -6.78
C ALA A 98 1.45 9.84 -5.76
N GLY A 99 2.27 8.82 -6.00
CA GLY A 99 3.43 8.50 -5.17
C GLY A 99 4.50 9.58 -5.24
N GLU A 100 4.88 10.00 -6.43
CA GLU A 100 5.87 11.08 -6.65
C GLU A 100 5.43 12.37 -5.97
N LYS A 101 4.15 12.75 -6.12
CA LYS A 101 3.64 13.95 -5.45
C LYS A 101 3.77 13.89 -3.92
N ILE A 102 3.51 12.74 -3.31
CA ILE A 102 3.69 12.55 -1.84
C ILE A 102 5.15 12.77 -1.45
N LEU A 103 6.10 12.26 -2.25
CA LEU A 103 7.53 12.42 -2.02
C LEU A 103 7.97 13.88 -2.22
N GLU A 104 7.52 14.53 -3.30
CA GLU A 104 7.80 15.94 -3.60
C GLU A 104 7.28 16.89 -2.51
N ASP A 105 6.06 16.62 -1.99
CA ASP A 105 5.47 17.38 -0.91
C ASP A 105 6.18 17.13 0.44
N GLY A 106 7.08 16.16 0.50
CA GLY A 106 7.81 15.79 1.71
C GLY A 106 6.95 15.10 2.77
N ALA A 107 5.79 14.59 2.41
CA ALA A 107 4.83 13.96 3.33
C ALA A 107 5.22 12.54 3.75
N ALA A 108 6.03 11.85 2.95
CA ALA A 108 6.69 10.59 3.27
C ALA A 108 8.03 10.50 2.54
N ASP A 109 8.88 9.53 2.91
CA ASP A 109 10.16 9.25 2.23
C ASP A 109 10.07 8.07 1.28
N ILE A 110 9.13 7.15 1.54
CA ILE A 110 8.98 5.90 0.80
C ILE A 110 7.49 5.62 0.57
N ILE A 111 7.17 5.19 -0.65
CA ILE A 111 5.82 4.75 -1.02
C ILE A 111 5.80 3.23 -1.09
N ALA A 112 4.92 2.61 -0.29
CA ALA A 112 4.71 1.17 -0.34
C ALA A 112 3.49 0.81 -1.18
N TYR A 113 3.72 0.09 -2.28
CA TYR A 113 2.71 -0.43 -3.16
C TYR A 113 2.39 -1.89 -2.80
N GLY A 114 1.13 -2.21 -2.52
CA GLY A 114 0.68 -3.59 -2.31
C GLY A 114 -0.09 -4.12 -3.52
N ARG A 115 -1.39 -3.84 -3.59
CA ARG A 115 -2.26 -4.30 -4.68
C ARG A 115 -1.84 -3.80 -6.07
N SER A 116 -1.19 -2.64 -6.15
CA SER A 116 -0.65 -2.11 -7.41
C SER A 116 0.43 -3.02 -7.99
N LEU A 117 1.31 -3.59 -7.15
CA LEU A 117 2.32 -4.57 -7.58
C LEU A 117 1.72 -5.91 -8.02
N MET A 118 0.58 -6.33 -7.46
CA MET A 118 -0.14 -7.51 -7.93
C MET A 118 -0.79 -7.26 -9.29
N CYS A 119 -1.24 -6.03 -9.52
CA CYS A 119 -1.85 -5.59 -10.77
C CYS A 119 -0.81 -5.42 -11.88
N ASP A 120 0.31 -4.78 -11.57
CA ASP A 120 1.45 -4.58 -12.46
C ASP A 120 2.77 -4.78 -11.68
N PRO A 121 3.39 -5.96 -11.77
CA PRO A 121 4.62 -6.25 -11.04
C PRO A 121 5.81 -5.37 -11.49
N ASP A 122 5.76 -4.85 -12.71
CA ASP A 122 6.82 -4.04 -13.30
C ASP A 122 6.59 -2.54 -13.10
N ILE A 123 5.69 -2.13 -12.20
CA ILE A 123 5.32 -0.72 -11.98
C ILE A 123 6.53 0.22 -11.83
N ALA A 124 7.55 -0.21 -11.09
CA ALA A 124 8.74 0.62 -10.87
C ALA A 124 9.61 0.75 -12.14
N LEU A 125 9.77 -0.35 -12.89
CA LEU A 125 10.50 -0.35 -14.16
C LEU A 125 9.78 0.51 -15.20
N LYS A 126 8.46 0.32 -15.33
CA LYS A 126 7.63 1.09 -16.25
C LYS A 126 7.61 2.57 -15.92
N ALA A 127 7.57 2.92 -14.63
CA ALA A 127 7.70 4.30 -14.20
C ALA A 127 9.02 4.93 -14.67
N ALA A 128 10.13 4.20 -14.54
CA ALA A 128 11.45 4.67 -14.96
C ALA A 128 11.61 4.77 -16.49
N THR A 129 10.90 3.94 -17.26
CA THR A 129 11.00 3.87 -18.74
C THR A 129 9.88 4.65 -19.46
N GLY A 130 8.87 5.14 -18.74
CA GLY A 130 7.70 5.81 -19.32
C GLY A 130 6.72 4.86 -20.02
N GLU A 131 6.77 3.57 -19.70
CA GLU A 131 5.84 2.59 -20.24
C GLU A 131 4.47 2.65 -19.56
N PRO A 132 3.38 2.27 -20.26
CA PRO A 132 2.04 2.26 -19.69
C PRO A 132 1.93 1.32 -18.47
N ILE A 133 1.44 1.84 -17.36
CA ILE A 133 1.23 1.11 -16.11
C ILE A 133 -0.23 0.69 -15.98
N ARG A 134 -0.46 -0.52 -15.52
CA ARG A 134 -1.77 -1.06 -15.21
C ARG A 134 -2.18 -0.69 -13.78
N GLU A 135 -3.01 0.33 -13.64
CA GLU A 135 -3.42 0.82 -12.32
C GLU A 135 -4.42 -0.10 -11.62
N CYS A 136 -4.23 -0.32 -10.33
CA CYS A 136 -5.11 -1.14 -9.50
C CYS A 136 -6.48 -0.48 -9.29
N LEU A 137 -7.57 -1.21 -9.60
CA LEU A 137 -8.95 -0.75 -9.36
C LEU A 137 -9.36 -0.71 -7.88
N ASN A 138 -8.55 -1.26 -6.98
CA ASN A 138 -8.92 -1.45 -5.58
C ASN A 138 -10.21 -2.28 -5.36
N CYS A 139 -10.53 -3.19 -6.27
CA CYS A 139 -11.76 -3.99 -6.25
C CYS A 139 -11.78 -5.10 -5.20
N ASN A 140 -10.63 -5.50 -4.68
CA ASN A 140 -10.38 -6.59 -3.73
C ASN A 140 -10.77 -8.00 -4.19
N LYS A 141 -11.42 -8.19 -5.34
CA LYS A 141 -12.05 -9.45 -5.77
C LYS A 141 -11.10 -10.65 -5.85
N GLY A 142 -9.97 -10.48 -6.51
CA GLY A 142 -9.03 -11.60 -6.74
C GLY A 142 -7.92 -11.69 -5.69
N CYS A 143 -7.70 -10.66 -4.90
CA CYS A 143 -6.64 -10.58 -3.91
C CYS A 143 -7.17 -10.69 -2.48
N VAL A 144 -7.75 -9.63 -1.92
CA VAL A 144 -8.18 -9.59 -0.51
C VAL A 144 -9.28 -10.60 -0.23
N ASP A 145 -10.29 -10.69 -1.09
CA ASP A 145 -11.38 -11.66 -0.94
C ASP A 145 -10.87 -13.11 -1.05
N ALA A 146 -9.89 -13.36 -1.92
CA ALA A 146 -9.26 -14.68 -2.02
C ALA A 146 -8.52 -15.03 -0.73
N ILE A 147 -7.73 -14.13 -0.16
CA ILE A 147 -7.01 -14.33 1.11
C ILE A 147 -8.00 -14.63 2.24
N GLN A 148 -9.05 -13.83 2.38
CA GLN A 148 -10.08 -14.04 3.42
C GLN A 148 -10.79 -15.38 3.28
N ASN A 149 -10.99 -15.86 2.05
CA ASN A 149 -11.61 -17.14 1.77
C ASN A 149 -10.60 -18.30 1.64
N ARG A 150 -9.31 -18.09 1.99
CA ARG A 150 -8.21 -19.08 1.91
C ARG A 150 -8.08 -19.69 0.51
N LYS A 151 -8.23 -18.87 -0.52
CA LYS A 151 -8.07 -19.24 -1.93
C LYS A 151 -6.75 -18.68 -2.47
N TYR A 152 -6.32 -19.17 -3.62
CA TYR A 152 -5.20 -18.58 -4.34
C TYR A 152 -5.53 -17.17 -4.78
N ILE A 153 -4.53 -16.29 -4.68
CA ILE A 153 -4.68 -14.89 -5.10
C ILE A 153 -4.64 -14.80 -6.63
N SER A 154 -5.37 -13.84 -7.14
CA SER A 154 -5.37 -13.45 -8.55
C SER A 154 -5.66 -11.95 -8.68
N CYS A 155 -5.59 -11.42 -9.87
CA CYS A 155 -5.98 -10.04 -10.14
C CYS A 155 -6.90 -9.97 -11.36
N VAL A 156 -7.98 -9.20 -11.27
CA VAL A 156 -8.94 -9.03 -12.39
C VAL A 156 -8.34 -8.30 -13.59
N LEU A 157 -7.25 -7.57 -13.40
CA LEU A 157 -6.54 -6.85 -14.46
C LEU A 157 -5.23 -7.53 -14.89
N ASN A 158 -4.74 -8.49 -14.10
CA ASN A 158 -3.52 -9.21 -14.40
C ASN A 158 -3.79 -10.72 -14.35
N ALA A 159 -3.98 -11.31 -15.51
CA ALA A 159 -4.28 -12.73 -15.63
C ALA A 159 -3.11 -13.65 -15.26
N GLU A 160 -1.88 -13.13 -15.26
CA GLU A 160 -0.68 -13.87 -14.84
C GLU A 160 -0.55 -13.99 -13.32
N ASN A 161 -1.15 -13.04 -12.56
CA ASN A 161 -0.98 -12.98 -11.11
C ASN A 161 -1.50 -14.24 -10.42
N GLY A 162 -0.57 -14.98 -9.80
CA GLY A 162 -0.81 -16.26 -9.16
C GLY A 162 -0.60 -17.48 -10.09
N ASP A 163 -0.37 -17.25 -11.37
CA ASP A 163 -0.18 -18.28 -12.40
C ASP A 163 1.06 -17.99 -13.28
N GLU A 164 2.00 -17.21 -12.80
CA GLU A 164 3.16 -16.68 -13.56
C GLU A 164 4.01 -17.80 -14.18
N ALA A 165 4.00 -18.99 -13.56
CA ALA A 165 4.74 -20.15 -14.10
C ALA A 165 4.08 -20.82 -15.31
N THR A 166 2.79 -20.58 -15.51
CA THR A 166 1.97 -21.30 -16.52
C THR A 166 1.33 -20.37 -17.55
N ILE A 167 1.09 -19.13 -17.20
CA ILE A 167 0.48 -18.13 -18.06
C ILE A 167 1.53 -17.06 -18.39
N ALA A 168 1.76 -16.84 -19.69
CA ALA A 168 2.53 -15.71 -20.18
C ALA A 168 1.70 -14.96 -21.21
N ILE A 169 1.34 -13.71 -20.89
CA ILE A 169 0.65 -12.82 -21.82
C ILE A 169 1.66 -12.35 -22.86
N LYS A 170 1.44 -12.73 -24.12
CA LYS A 170 2.26 -12.28 -25.24
C LYS A 170 1.50 -11.27 -26.08
N PRO A 171 2.17 -10.27 -26.65
CA PRO A 171 1.55 -9.41 -27.66
C PRO A 171 0.93 -10.25 -28.77
N GLY A 172 -0.28 -9.90 -29.18
CA GLY A 172 -0.96 -10.60 -30.27
C GLY A 172 -0.22 -10.39 -31.61
N GLU A 173 -0.03 -11.46 -32.34
CA GLU A 173 0.47 -11.38 -33.71
C GLU A 173 -0.72 -11.11 -34.66
N GLY A 174 -0.73 -9.97 -35.34
CA GLY A 174 -1.63 -9.67 -36.46
C GLY A 174 -2.69 -8.58 -36.20
N ASP A 175 -3.36 -8.20 -37.28
CA ASP A 175 -4.32 -7.09 -37.38
C ASP A 175 -5.75 -7.47 -36.99
N LYS A 176 -5.95 -8.27 -35.93
CA LYS A 176 -7.29 -8.62 -35.47
C LYS A 176 -7.98 -7.41 -34.85
N LYS A 177 -9.04 -6.94 -35.50
CA LYS A 177 -9.95 -5.96 -34.90
C LYS A 177 -10.92 -6.69 -33.96
N ILE A 178 -10.90 -6.32 -32.68
CA ILE A 178 -11.87 -6.80 -31.71
C ILE A 178 -12.93 -5.69 -31.56
N ALA A 179 -14.19 -6.05 -31.83
CA ALA A 179 -15.33 -5.14 -31.66
C ALA A 179 -15.90 -5.25 -30.25
#